data_0e6e829924694d3b98a730f96f22914b
#
_entry.id   0e6e829924694d3b98a730f96f22914b
#
_cell.length_a   1.000
_cell.length_b   1.000
_cell.length_c   1.000
_cell.angle_alpha   90.00
_cell.angle_beta   90.00
_cell.angle_gamma   90.00
#
_symmetry.space_group_name_H-M   'P 1'
#
loop_
_entity.id
_entity.type
_entity.pdbx_description
1 polymer ?
#
loop_
_entity_poly.entity_id
_entity_poly.type
_entity_poly.pdbx_seq_one_letter_code
_entity_poly.pdbx_strand_id
1 'polypeptide(L)'
;MTKISFSRLRVILIDRDGVINHEPGPILNPDQFVMIPGSADAVAKINAKGWKCFVITNQAAIARGDLSKDVFEQITNKMILELNKSGAQIDGQYFCPHHPDWKNGRRRKNPVSCLCRKPGIRMLEQASSEHGFVPEEAVFIGDTTTDFAAASDWGAFSIGVRTGWAGEDGKMSVFPDYWSDDLKSAVDFLLHNTA
;
A
#
# COMPACT_ATOMS: atom_id res chain seq x y z
N MET A 1 10.03 -5.86 -24.89
CA MET A 1 8.99 -5.44 -23.91
C MET A 1 7.86 -6.43 -24.00
N THR A 2 7.73 -7.33 -23.04
CA THR A 2 6.62 -8.28 -22.96
C THR A 2 5.36 -7.46 -22.71
N LYS A 3 4.37 -7.55 -23.60
CA LYS A 3 3.06 -6.91 -23.38
C LYS A 3 2.47 -7.53 -22.11
N ILE A 4 2.39 -6.75 -21.03
CA ILE A 4 1.77 -7.22 -19.80
C ILE A 4 0.28 -7.36 -20.10
N SER A 5 -0.22 -8.58 -19.95
CA SER A 5 -1.63 -8.85 -20.10
C SER A 5 -2.31 -8.70 -18.76
N PHE A 6 -3.17 -7.72 -18.61
CA PHE A 6 -4.03 -7.57 -17.42
C PHE A 6 -5.28 -8.46 -17.47
N SER A 7 -5.37 -9.39 -18.41
CA SER A 7 -6.54 -10.28 -18.58
C SER A 7 -6.83 -11.15 -17.34
N ARG A 8 -5.84 -11.38 -16.48
CA ARG A 8 -5.96 -12.13 -15.23
C ARG A 8 -6.07 -11.24 -13.99
N LEU A 9 -5.97 -9.92 -14.15
CA LEU A 9 -6.00 -8.99 -13.02
C LEU A 9 -7.32 -9.06 -12.26
N ARG A 10 -7.22 -9.30 -10.97
CA ARG A 10 -8.38 -9.37 -10.04
C ARG A 10 -8.07 -8.86 -8.64
N VAL A 11 -6.84 -8.43 -8.38
CA VAL A 11 -6.40 -7.95 -7.07
C VAL A 11 -5.59 -6.68 -7.20
N ILE A 12 -5.93 -5.68 -6.42
CA ILE A 12 -5.17 -4.44 -6.28
C ILE A 12 -4.63 -4.36 -4.85
N LEU A 13 -3.31 -4.30 -4.73
CA LEU A 13 -2.58 -4.07 -3.49
C LEU A 13 -2.18 -2.61 -3.45
N ILE A 14 -2.47 -1.90 -2.37
CA ILE A 14 -2.29 -0.45 -2.28
C ILE A 14 -1.52 -0.11 -1.01
N ASP A 15 -0.46 0.72 -1.10
CA ASP A 15 0.06 1.35 0.11
C ASP A 15 -0.95 2.36 0.67
N ARG A 16 -0.88 2.65 1.93
CA ARG A 16 -1.79 3.57 2.60
C ARG A 16 -1.32 5.01 2.50
N ASP A 17 -0.19 5.29 3.14
CA ASP A 17 0.34 6.63 3.31
C ASP A 17 1.01 7.10 2.00
N GLY A 18 0.67 8.30 1.53
CA GLY A 18 1.13 8.79 0.21
C GLY A 18 0.31 8.29 -0.99
N VAL A 19 -0.58 7.30 -0.82
CA VAL A 19 -1.41 6.72 -1.90
C VAL A 19 -2.89 6.91 -1.63
N ILE A 20 -3.40 6.46 -0.47
CA ILE A 20 -4.80 6.66 -0.06
C ILE A 20 -4.96 8.00 0.64
N ASN A 21 -4.02 8.34 1.53
CA ASN A 21 -4.02 9.57 2.30
C ASN A 21 -2.72 10.36 2.13
N HIS A 22 -2.79 11.67 2.35
CA HIS A 22 -1.61 12.52 2.41
C HIS A 22 -0.68 12.08 3.54
N GLU A 23 0.64 12.12 3.29
CA GLU A 23 1.68 11.80 4.26
C GLU A 23 2.64 13.00 4.45
N PRO A 24 2.28 14.02 5.25
CA PRO A 24 3.22 15.08 5.62
C PRO A 24 4.26 14.61 6.65
N GLY A 25 4.21 13.33 7.04
CA GLY A 25 4.99 12.65 8.05
C GLY A 25 4.16 11.52 8.69
N PRO A 26 4.64 10.86 9.76
CA PRO A 26 3.91 9.78 10.40
C PRO A 26 2.52 10.24 10.89
N ILE A 27 1.47 9.51 10.52
CA ILE A 27 0.12 9.75 11.03
C ILE A 27 0.03 9.14 12.44
N LEU A 28 -0.10 9.98 13.46
CA LEU A 28 -0.05 9.59 14.87
C LEU A 28 -1.41 9.71 15.59
N ASN A 29 -2.41 10.28 14.93
CA ASN A 29 -3.78 10.32 15.42
C ASN A 29 -4.78 10.37 14.25
N PRO A 30 -6.07 10.03 14.47
CA PRO A 30 -7.07 9.99 13.41
C PRO A 30 -7.33 11.33 12.71
N ASP A 31 -7.14 12.46 13.40
CA ASP A 31 -7.40 13.79 12.82
C ASP A 31 -6.36 14.19 11.77
N GLN A 32 -5.17 13.57 11.81
CA GLN A 32 -4.14 13.75 10.80
C GLN A 32 -4.41 12.94 9.52
N PHE A 33 -5.35 11.99 9.55
CA PHE A 33 -5.70 11.20 8.38
C PHE A 33 -6.58 12.02 7.42
N VAL A 34 -5.99 12.45 6.31
CA VAL A 34 -6.66 13.23 5.27
C VAL A 34 -6.54 12.49 3.94
N MET A 35 -7.69 12.07 3.38
CA MET A 35 -7.73 11.37 2.09
C MET A 35 -7.15 12.22 0.97
N ILE A 36 -6.39 11.58 0.06
CA ILE A 36 -6.04 12.19 -1.22
C ILE A 36 -7.32 12.25 -2.08
N PRO A 37 -7.64 13.41 -2.70
CA PRO A 37 -8.81 13.54 -3.55
C PRO A 37 -8.89 12.46 -4.63
N GLY A 38 -10.05 11.81 -4.75
CA GLY A 38 -10.27 10.75 -5.73
C GLY A 38 -9.85 9.34 -5.30
N SER A 39 -9.15 9.17 -4.16
CA SER A 39 -8.73 7.84 -3.69
C SER A 39 -9.93 6.95 -3.33
N ALA A 40 -10.97 7.49 -2.69
CA ALA A 40 -12.17 6.71 -2.39
C ALA A 40 -12.90 6.29 -3.67
N ASP A 41 -13.02 7.18 -4.65
CA ASP A 41 -13.64 6.86 -5.96
C ASP A 41 -12.85 5.79 -6.71
N ALA A 42 -11.51 5.82 -6.61
CA ALA A 42 -10.65 4.80 -7.19
C ALA A 42 -10.93 3.42 -6.59
N VAL A 43 -10.98 3.32 -5.26
CA VAL A 43 -11.32 2.07 -4.56
C VAL A 43 -12.74 1.61 -4.91
N ALA A 44 -13.71 2.52 -4.99
CA ALA A 44 -15.08 2.19 -5.43
C ALA A 44 -15.10 1.59 -6.85
N LYS A 45 -14.29 2.11 -7.78
CA LYS A 45 -14.14 1.57 -9.14
C LYS A 45 -13.51 0.16 -9.14
N ILE A 46 -12.50 -0.09 -8.29
CA ILE A 46 -11.91 -1.42 -8.09
C ILE A 46 -13.01 -2.40 -7.70
N ASN A 47 -13.83 -2.04 -6.69
CA ASN A 47 -14.93 -2.88 -6.20
C ASN A 47 -16.00 -3.10 -7.27
N ALA A 48 -16.38 -2.05 -8.02
CA ALA A 48 -17.37 -2.13 -9.11
C ALA A 48 -16.92 -3.08 -10.24
N LYS A 49 -15.59 -3.19 -10.48
CA LYS A 49 -15.03 -4.16 -11.43
C LYS A 49 -15.04 -5.60 -10.90
N GLY A 50 -15.36 -5.80 -9.63
CA GLY A 50 -15.29 -7.09 -8.95
C GLY A 50 -13.87 -7.49 -8.53
N TRP A 51 -12.93 -6.56 -8.54
CA TRP A 51 -11.57 -6.80 -8.05
C TRP A 51 -11.49 -6.65 -6.54
N LYS A 52 -10.58 -7.40 -5.93
CA LYS A 52 -10.25 -7.29 -4.51
C LYS A 52 -9.26 -6.15 -4.28
N CYS A 53 -9.41 -5.47 -3.14
CA CYS A 53 -8.56 -4.36 -2.74
C CYS A 53 -7.97 -4.61 -1.34
N PHE A 54 -6.64 -4.65 -1.24
CA PHE A 54 -5.94 -4.83 0.03
C PHE A 54 -4.98 -3.69 0.30
N VAL A 55 -4.92 -3.25 1.56
CA VAL A 55 -3.94 -2.25 2.01
C VAL A 55 -2.71 -2.95 2.57
N ILE A 56 -1.51 -2.56 2.10
CA ILE A 56 -0.20 -3.12 2.47
C ILE A 56 0.71 -2.00 2.97
N THR A 57 0.87 -1.82 4.28
CA THR A 57 1.50 -0.62 4.83
C THR A 57 2.60 -0.85 5.86
N ASN A 58 3.65 -0.03 5.84
CA ASN A 58 4.74 -0.02 6.81
C ASN A 58 4.46 0.99 7.94
N GLN A 59 4.20 0.53 9.16
CA GLN A 59 3.83 1.37 10.30
C GLN A 59 4.90 1.38 11.41
N ALA A 60 6.08 1.88 11.07
CA ALA A 60 7.25 1.90 11.96
C ALA A 60 7.08 2.76 13.22
N ALA A 61 6.15 3.69 13.24
CA ALA A 61 5.81 4.51 14.41
C ALA A 61 5.43 3.64 15.63
N ILE A 62 4.83 2.46 15.39
CA ILE A 62 4.50 1.50 16.44
C ILE A 62 5.78 0.99 17.14
N ALA A 63 6.80 0.57 16.37
CA ALA A 63 8.07 0.12 16.94
C ALA A 63 8.80 1.22 17.70
N ARG A 64 8.70 2.47 17.22
CA ARG A 64 9.30 3.63 17.87
C ARG A 64 8.58 4.03 19.15
N GLY A 65 7.34 3.57 19.37
CA GLY A 65 6.51 3.95 20.51
C GLY A 65 5.79 5.30 20.32
N ASP A 66 5.84 5.86 19.11
CA ASP A 66 5.16 7.10 18.74
C ASP A 66 3.66 6.87 18.54
N LEU A 67 3.28 5.61 18.20
CA LEU A 67 1.92 5.20 17.89
C LEU A 67 1.57 3.91 18.63
N SER A 68 0.48 3.93 19.41
CA SER A 68 -0.06 2.70 20.00
C SER A 68 -0.86 1.90 18.97
N LYS A 69 -1.06 0.60 19.23
CA LYS A 69 -1.91 -0.23 18.37
C LYS A 69 -3.35 0.27 18.33
N ASP A 70 -3.89 0.68 19.47
CA ASP A 70 -5.26 1.17 19.59
C ASP A 70 -5.49 2.44 18.75
N VAL A 71 -4.51 3.37 18.77
CA VAL A 71 -4.58 4.57 17.90
C VAL A 71 -4.40 4.22 16.42
N PHE A 72 -3.54 3.24 16.10
CA PHE A 72 -3.44 2.73 14.74
C PHE A 72 -4.76 2.14 14.23
N GLU A 73 -5.48 1.39 15.06
CA GLU A 73 -6.82 0.87 14.75
C GLU A 73 -7.84 2.01 14.57
N GLN A 74 -7.79 3.07 15.38
CA GLN A 74 -8.63 4.25 15.19
C GLN A 74 -8.37 4.95 13.86
N ILE A 75 -7.09 5.08 13.43
CA ILE A 75 -6.72 5.62 12.13
C ILE A 75 -7.25 4.73 11.01
N THR A 76 -7.14 3.41 11.15
CA THR A 76 -7.68 2.43 10.20
C THR A 76 -9.20 2.55 10.08
N ASN A 77 -9.91 2.66 11.21
CA ASN A 77 -11.35 2.86 11.23
C ASN A 77 -11.76 4.18 10.57
N LYS A 78 -10.99 5.25 10.77
CA LYS A 78 -11.19 6.53 10.08
C LYS A 78 -11.06 6.36 8.56
N MET A 79 -10.02 5.67 8.08
CA MET A 79 -9.86 5.35 6.66
C MET A 79 -11.07 4.60 6.10
N ILE A 80 -11.51 3.55 6.78
CA ILE A 80 -12.67 2.74 6.37
C ILE A 80 -13.94 3.60 6.31
N LEU A 81 -14.17 4.45 7.31
CA LEU A 81 -15.32 5.37 7.33
C LEU A 81 -15.29 6.35 6.15
N GLU A 82 -14.12 6.91 5.83
CA GLU A 82 -14.00 7.84 4.70
C GLU A 82 -14.22 7.11 3.36
N LEU A 83 -13.66 5.92 3.17
CA LEU A 83 -13.90 5.08 1.99
C LEU A 83 -15.39 4.74 1.83
N ASN A 84 -16.06 4.34 2.90
CA ASN A 84 -17.47 3.95 2.88
C ASN A 84 -18.42 5.08 2.43
N LYS A 85 -18.03 6.35 2.61
CA LYS A 85 -18.83 7.51 2.12
C LYS A 85 -18.99 7.49 0.59
N SER A 86 -18.05 6.91 -0.13
CA SER A 86 -18.10 6.72 -1.59
C SER A 86 -18.54 5.29 -1.99
N GLY A 87 -19.01 4.49 -1.03
CA GLY A 87 -19.33 3.08 -1.28
C GLY A 87 -18.10 2.19 -1.52
N ALA A 88 -16.91 2.70 -1.22
CA ALA A 88 -15.65 1.98 -1.39
C ALA A 88 -15.34 1.09 -0.19
N GLN A 89 -14.80 -0.11 -0.43
CA GLN A 89 -14.44 -1.09 0.59
C GLN A 89 -13.07 -1.67 0.32
N ILE A 90 -12.31 -1.96 1.40
CA ILE A 90 -11.10 -2.78 1.34
C ILE A 90 -11.42 -4.19 1.84
N ASP A 91 -10.84 -5.21 1.19
CA ASP A 91 -11.03 -6.63 1.54
C ASP A 91 -10.13 -7.05 2.71
N GLY A 92 -9.10 -6.27 3.02
CA GLY A 92 -8.21 -6.49 4.15
C GLY A 92 -7.08 -5.48 4.22
N GLN A 93 -6.43 -5.45 5.39
CA GLN A 93 -5.27 -4.62 5.63
C GLN A 93 -4.16 -5.44 6.29
N TYR A 94 -2.96 -5.37 5.71
CA TYR A 94 -1.74 -5.97 6.23
C TYR A 94 -0.75 -4.87 6.58
N PHE A 95 -0.17 -4.92 7.76
CA PHE A 95 0.77 -3.89 8.19
C PHE A 95 2.00 -4.48 8.88
N CYS A 96 3.12 -3.81 8.70
CA CYS A 96 4.34 -4.12 9.42
C CYS A 96 4.57 -3.09 10.53
N PRO A 97 4.47 -3.47 11.81
CA PRO A 97 4.71 -2.57 12.94
C PRO A 97 6.19 -2.41 13.28
N HIS A 98 7.11 -3.05 12.56
CA HIS A 98 8.51 -3.14 12.93
C HIS A 98 9.36 -2.01 12.34
N HIS A 99 10.49 -1.74 13.00
CA HIS A 99 11.57 -0.90 12.53
C HIS A 99 12.91 -1.58 12.79
N PRO A 100 13.88 -1.55 11.87
CA PRO A 100 15.17 -2.22 12.07
C PRO A 100 15.85 -1.79 13.37
N ASP A 101 15.90 -0.50 13.64
CA ASP A 101 16.64 0.10 14.76
C ASP A 101 15.82 0.27 16.04
N TRP A 102 14.51 0.00 16.02
CA TRP A 102 13.65 0.27 17.18
C TRP A 102 12.81 -0.93 17.58
N LYS A 103 12.54 -1.04 18.89
CA LYS A 103 11.58 -1.99 19.45
C LYS A 103 10.98 -1.41 20.73
N ASN A 104 9.64 -1.34 20.80
CA ASN A 104 8.90 -0.91 21.98
C ASN A 104 9.39 0.45 22.54
N GLY A 105 9.59 1.45 21.67
CA GLY A 105 10.04 2.79 22.03
C GLY A 105 11.52 2.92 22.39
N ARG A 106 12.31 1.85 22.21
CA ARG A 106 13.75 1.86 22.52
C ARG A 106 14.58 1.55 21.29
N ARG A 107 15.67 2.29 21.09
CA ARG A 107 16.63 2.01 20.03
C ARG A 107 17.35 0.69 20.32
N ARG A 108 17.43 -0.16 19.30
CA ARG A 108 18.17 -1.44 19.40
C ARG A 108 19.68 -1.20 19.35
N LYS A 109 20.45 -2.00 20.08
CA LYS A 109 21.90 -2.03 19.95
C LYS A 109 22.33 -2.61 18.59
N ASN A 110 21.60 -3.65 18.13
CA ASN A 110 21.83 -4.29 16.82
C ASN A 110 20.53 -4.18 16.00
N PRO A 111 20.59 -3.64 14.76
CA PRO A 111 19.47 -3.64 13.84
C PRO A 111 19.00 -5.06 13.54
N VAL A 112 17.68 -5.22 13.35
CA VAL A 112 17.06 -6.50 12.98
C VAL A 112 16.09 -6.26 11.84
N SER A 113 16.32 -6.90 10.71
CA SER A 113 15.36 -6.94 9.62
C SER A 113 14.17 -7.84 9.98
N CYS A 114 13.00 -7.51 9.46
CA CYS A 114 11.85 -8.41 9.49
C CYS A 114 11.37 -8.66 8.06
N LEU A 115 10.81 -9.84 7.82
CA LEU A 115 10.35 -10.24 6.49
C LEU A 115 9.06 -9.53 6.06
N CYS A 116 8.31 -8.93 7.00
CA CYS A 116 7.05 -8.25 6.69
C CYS A 116 7.24 -6.78 6.25
N ARG A 117 8.30 -6.09 6.70
CA ARG A 117 8.52 -4.69 6.32
C ARG A 117 8.94 -4.61 4.84
N LYS A 118 8.17 -3.92 4.01
CA LYS A 118 8.57 -3.61 2.62
C LYS A 118 9.98 -3.00 2.60
N PRO A 119 10.93 -3.51 1.79
CA PRO A 119 10.72 -4.39 0.63
C PRO A 119 10.50 -5.88 0.93
N GLY A 120 10.47 -6.34 2.20
CA GLY A 120 10.08 -7.72 2.52
C GLY A 120 8.66 -8.04 2.04
N ILE A 121 8.48 -9.24 1.48
CA ILE A 121 7.27 -9.65 0.77
C ILE A 121 6.23 -10.39 1.64
N ARG A 122 6.50 -10.58 2.94
CA ARG A 122 5.66 -11.42 3.81
C ARG A 122 4.20 -10.96 3.88
N MET A 123 3.92 -9.64 3.82
CA MET A 123 2.55 -9.14 3.81
C MET A 123 1.82 -9.51 2.51
N LEU A 124 2.54 -9.51 1.38
CA LEU A 124 2.01 -9.90 0.06
C LEU A 124 1.73 -11.41 0.03
N GLU A 125 2.67 -12.23 0.51
CA GLU A 125 2.51 -13.68 0.64
C GLU A 125 1.33 -14.03 1.55
N GLN A 126 1.17 -13.32 2.67
CA GLN A 126 0.07 -13.54 3.60
C GLN A 126 -1.28 -13.23 2.94
N ALA A 127 -1.43 -12.05 2.32
CA ALA A 127 -2.64 -11.68 1.58
C ALA A 127 -2.97 -12.71 0.47
N SER A 128 -1.96 -13.09 -0.30
CA SER A 128 -2.08 -14.11 -1.36
C SER A 128 -2.56 -15.46 -0.82
N SER A 129 -1.95 -15.93 0.26
CA SER A 129 -2.30 -17.22 0.88
C SER A 129 -3.71 -17.23 1.48
N GLU A 130 -4.11 -16.15 2.14
CA GLU A 130 -5.41 -16.05 2.80
C GLU A 130 -6.58 -15.88 1.80
N HIS A 131 -6.32 -15.26 0.64
CA HIS A 131 -7.36 -14.93 -0.34
C HIS A 131 -7.24 -15.67 -1.68
N GLY A 132 -6.26 -16.56 -1.82
CA GLY A 132 -6.15 -17.49 -2.94
C GLY A 132 -5.84 -16.83 -4.29
N PHE A 133 -4.89 -15.90 -4.35
CA PHE A 133 -4.43 -15.28 -5.59
C PHE A 133 -2.89 -15.41 -5.75
N VAL A 134 -2.40 -15.21 -6.95
CA VAL A 134 -0.97 -15.29 -7.29
C VAL A 134 -0.47 -13.93 -7.80
N PRO A 135 0.87 -13.69 -7.81
CA PRO A 135 1.44 -12.40 -8.21
C PRO A 135 0.94 -11.87 -9.55
N GLU A 136 0.78 -12.76 -10.55
CA GLU A 136 0.34 -12.41 -11.90
C GLU A 136 -1.12 -11.96 -11.99
N GLU A 137 -1.88 -12.11 -10.92
CA GLU A 137 -3.27 -11.68 -10.78
C GLU A 137 -3.39 -10.37 -10.00
N ALA A 138 -2.25 -9.82 -9.54
CA ALA A 138 -2.20 -8.65 -8.68
C ALA A 138 -1.38 -7.51 -9.31
N VAL A 139 -1.78 -6.28 -8.99
CA VAL A 139 -0.99 -5.06 -9.22
C VAL A 139 -0.76 -4.40 -7.86
N PHE A 140 0.47 -3.94 -7.61
CA PHE A 140 0.80 -3.17 -6.43
C PHE A 140 0.96 -1.69 -6.77
N ILE A 141 0.18 -0.83 -6.11
CA ILE A 141 0.22 0.63 -6.28
C ILE A 141 0.85 1.23 -5.01
N GLY A 142 1.97 1.94 -5.19
CA GLY A 142 2.74 2.53 -4.09
C GLY A 142 3.42 3.83 -4.50
N ASP A 143 3.98 4.56 -3.54
CA ASP A 143 4.68 5.83 -3.76
C ASP A 143 6.17 5.75 -3.41
N THR A 144 6.64 4.67 -2.77
CA THR A 144 8.02 4.49 -2.32
C THR A 144 8.78 3.42 -3.10
N THR A 145 10.11 3.57 -3.16
CA THR A 145 10.99 2.56 -3.78
C THR A 145 10.91 1.21 -3.09
N THR A 146 10.52 1.15 -1.81
CA THR A 146 10.31 -0.11 -1.08
C THR A 146 9.05 -0.84 -1.51
N ASP A 147 8.03 -0.15 -2.04
CA ASP A 147 6.83 -0.75 -2.63
C ASP A 147 7.16 -1.43 -3.95
N PHE A 148 7.90 -0.71 -4.80
CA PHE A 148 8.31 -1.20 -6.11
C PHE A 148 9.21 -2.43 -5.99
N ALA A 149 10.16 -2.41 -5.02
CA ALA A 149 11.00 -3.55 -4.74
C ALA A 149 10.19 -4.75 -4.21
N ALA A 150 9.26 -4.53 -3.28
CA ALA A 150 8.40 -5.60 -2.77
C ALA A 150 7.54 -6.23 -3.88
N ALA A 151 6.95 -5.41 -4.76
CA ALA A 151 6.18 -5.89 -5.91
C ALA A 151 7.06 -6.72 -6.85
N SER A 152 8.22 -6.20 -7.24
CA SER A 152 9.19 -6.87 -8.12
C SER A 152 9.68 -8.21 -7.54
N ASP A 153 10.07 -8.21 -6.27
CA ASP A 153 10.59 -9.41 -5.59
C ASP A 153 9.50 -10.49 -5.43
N TRP A 154 8.24 -10.08 -5.32
CA TRP A 154 7.11 -11.00 -5.26
C TRP A 154 6.62 -11.45 -6.64
N GLY A 155 6.97 -10.71 -7.71
CA GLY A 155 6.59 -11.01 -9.09
C GLY A 155 5.29 -10.37 -9.55
N ALA A 156 4.79 -9.34 -8.86
CA ALA A 156 3.63 -8.56 -9.25
C ALA A 156 4.03 -7.32 -10.07
N PHE A 157 3.13 -6.85 -10.93
CA PHE A 157 3.27 -5.58 -11.61
C PHE A 157 3.13 -4.42 -10.62
N SER A 158 3.97 -3.40 -10.76
CA SER A 158 4.00 -2.23 -9.90
C SER A 158 3.61 -0.94 -10.62
N ILE A 159 2.76 -0.14 -9.99
CA ILE A 159 2.45 1.22 -10.41
C ILE A 159 2.94 2.19 -9.33
N GLY A 160 3.86 3.08 -9.71
CA GLY A 160 4.26 4.19 -8.87
C GLY A 160 3.29 5.36 -9.03
N VAL A 161 2.89 5.97 -7.92
CA VAL A 161 2.14 7.22 -7.94
C VAL A 161 3.03 8.41 -7.59
N ARG A 162 2.69 9.59 -8.14
CA ARG A 162 3.44 10.83 -7.90
C ARG A 162 2.98 11.60 -6.66
N THR A 163 1.95 11.12 -6.00
CA THR A 163 1.59 11.53 -4.64
C THR A 163 2.59 10.97 -3.62
N GLY A 164 2.62 11.49 -2.41
CA GLY A 164 3.57 11.03 -1.38
C GLY A 164 5.02 11.27 -1.77
N TRP A 165 5.85 10.23 -1.72
CA TRP A 165 7.28 10.28 -2.02
C TRP A 165 7.62 10.25 -3.50
N ALA A 166 6.71 9.84 -4.38
CA ALA A 166 6.93 9.76 -5.83
C ALA A 166 8.20 8.97 -6.25
N GLY A 167 8.59 7.97 -5.45
CA GLY A 167 9.82 7.20 -5.63
C GLY A 167 11.11 7.92 -5.19
N GLU A 168 11.01 9.12 -4.60
CA GLU A 168 12.15 9.93 -4.16
C GLU A 168 12.49 9.73 -2.66
N ASP A 169 12.06 8.63 -2.06
CA ASP A 169 12.30 8.28 -0.66
C ASP A 169 13.77 7.92 -0.35
N GLY A 170 14.62 7.84 -1.36
CA GLY A 170 16.08 7.68 -1.24
C GLY A 170 16.54 6.35 -0.64
N LYS A 171 15.66 5.35 -0.50
CA LYS A 171 15.97 4.09 0.15
C LYS A 171 16.57 3.06 -0.81
N MET A 172 16.10 3.03 -2.05
CA MET A 172 16.51 2.04 -3.05
C MET A 172 16.57 2.67 -4.45
N SER A 173 17.28 2.03 -5.38
CA SER A 173 17.35 2.43 -6.80
C SER A 173 16.49 1.50 -7.64
N VAL A 174 15.19 1.50 -7.39
CA VAL A 174 14.20 0.66 -8.08
C VAL A 174 13.08 1.56 -8.61
N PHE A 175 12.64 1.28 -9.83
CA PHE A 175 11.55 1.99 -10.48
C PHE A 175 10.33 1.08 -10.61
N PRO A 176 9.11 1.64 -10.59
CA PRO A 176 7.92 0.87 -10.91
C PRO A 176 7.85 0.54 -12.41
N ASP A 177 7.02 -0.44 -12.76
CA ASP A 177 6.77 -0.82 -14.16
C ASP A 177 6.00 0.27 -14.92
N TYR A 178 5.18 1.05 -14.20
CA TYR A 178 4.42 2.16 -14.75
C TYR A 178 4.29 3.31 -13.73
N TRP A 179 4.25 4.55 -14.22
CA TRP A 179 3.99 5.75 -13.42
C TRP A 179 2.61 6.32 -13.66
N SER A 180 1.94 6.74 -12.62
CA SER A 180 0.66 7.45 -12.63
C SER A 180 0.70 8.68 -11.72
N ASP A 181 -0.19 9.64 -11.93
CA ASP A 181 -0.19 10.86 -11.10
C ASP A 181 -0.68 10.58 -9.68
N ASP A 182 -1.72 9.74 -9.55
CA ASP A 182 -2.37 9.39 -8.29
C ASP A 182 -3.03 8.00 -8.36
N LEU A 183 -3.64 7.55 -7.27
CA LEU A 183 -4.37 6.29 -7.21
C LEU A 183 -5.52 6.23 -8.22
N LYS A 184 -6.24 7.35 -8.42
CA LYS A 184 -7.38 7.40 -9.35
C LYS A 184 -6.91 7.17 -10.77
N SER A 185 -5.87 7.87 -11.22
CA SER A 185 -5.29 7.73 -12.55
C SER A 185 -4.70 6.33 -12.76
N ALA A 186 -4.09 5.73 -11.72
CA ALA A 186 -3.58 4.35 -11.77
C ALA A 186 -4.72 3.34 -12.01
N VAL A 187 -5.83 3.47 -11.28
CA VAL A 187 -6.99 2.59 -11.44
C VAL A 187 -7.66 2.81 -12.79
N ASP A 188 -7.83 4.05 -13.25
CA ASP A 188 -8.38 4.36 -14.57
C ASP A 188 -7.53 3.74 -15.70
N PHE A 189 -6.19 3.77 -15.59
CA PHE A 189 -5.28 3.09 -16.50
C PHE A 189 -5.52 1.57 -16.51
N LEU A 190 -5.64 0.92 -15.36
CA LEU A 190 -5.88 -0.52 -15.26
C LEU A 190 -7.23 -0.91 -15.87
N LEU A 191 -8.29 -0.17 -15.59
CA LEU A 191 -9.64 -0.41 -16.12
C LEU A 191 -9.67 -0.30 -17.64
N HIS A 192 -8.95 0.67 -18.21
CA HIS A 192 -8.84 0.84 -19.67
C HIS A 192 -8.11 -0.32 -20.34
N ASN A 193 -7.11 -0.91 -19.68
CA ASN A 193 -6.26 -1.96 -20.25
C ASN A 193 -6.71 -3.40 -19.89
N THR A 194 -7.83 -3.54 -19.17
CA THR A 194 -8.47 -4.84 -18.83
C THR A 194 -9.84 -5.03 -19.48
N ALA A 195 -10.20 -4.14 -20.40
CA ALA A 195 -11.46 -4.20 -21.15
C ALA A 195 -11.38 -5.23 -22.29
#